data_c55af101e5bf951c539be6ecdbc9b060
#
_entry.id   c55af101e5bf951c539be6ecdbc9b060
#
_cell.length_a   1.000
_cell.length_b   1.000
_cell.length_c   1.000
_cell.angle_alpha   90.00
_cell.angle_beta   90.00
_cell.angle_gamma   90.00
#
_symmetry.space_group_name_H-M   'P 1'
#
loop_
_entity.id
_entity.type
_entity.pdbx_description
1 polymer ?
#
loop_
_entity_poly.entity_id
_entity_poly.type
_entity_poly.pdbx_seq_one_letter_code
_entity_poly.pdbx_strand_id
1 'polypeptide(L)'
;MATLFLFSALVVATCGLVYELVAGTLASYLLGDSVTQFSTIIGAYLFSMGVGSWLSRYVREAVLEVFVRVEILVGVVGGCSAALLFLVFSEVTQFRVALYGIVGLIGILVGLEIPLLLRLLQDRLELRDLVARVLAADYVGGLLASLLFPLLLVPRLGLIRTGFLFGIINVAVALLLIFKHPELRRRFGHQASAIAAIVLLVIGFAGAEDLMALSEEGQYPGQALFAKSTAYQRIVVTRQADDIRLFLNGNLQFSSRDEYRYHEALVHPIMAAIEQPRTVLVLGGGDGLAVRELLKYPTVQSITLVDLDPEMTDLFSRSPFLAQLNGGSLRSNKVHIVNADAFVWLRAARDTYDAIIVDFPDPSNYSIGKLYSLTFYRRLSEVLAPHGWAVIQSTSPYVAPKAFWCVERTLQAAGLQTAAYHAFVPSFGEWGFVAAGHVPYRSPTVLPAGLRFVTTENLPQIFDFPLDMQRVPTEVNRLDNQVLVRYFEKEWGNYLAE
;
A
#
# COMPACT_ATOMS: atom_id res chain seq x y z
N MET A 1 20.85 -25.04 -29.63
CA MET A 1 21.15 -25.39 -28.24
C MET A 1 21.61 -24.17 -27.45
N ALA A 2 22.68 -23.44 -27.85
CA ALA A 2 23.13 -22.23 -27.14
C ALA A 2 22.03 -21.19 -27.03
N THR A 3 21.26 -20.93 -28.09
CA THR A 3 20.12 -20.02 -28.08
C THR A 3 19.04 -20.41 -27.06
N LEU A 4 18.81 -21.73 -26.87
CA LEU A 4 17.84 -22.21 -25.87
C LEU A 4 18.29 -21.89 -24.43
N PHE A 5 19.58 -22.12 -24.11
CA PHE A 5 20.12 -21.81 -22.80
C PHE A 5 20.16 -20.28 -22.51
N LEU A 6 20.45 -19.46 -23.55
CA LEU A 6 20.39 -18.01 -23.41
C LEU A 6 18.95 -17.52 -23.21
N PHE A 7 17.99 -18.12 -23.91
CA PHE A 7 16.57 -17.86 -23.65
C PHE A 7 16.16 -18.28 -22.23
N SER A 8 16.62 -19.47 -21.79
CA SER A 8 16.39 -19.89 -20.40
C SER A 8 16.99 -18.91 -19.40
N ALA A 9 18.22 -18.41 -19.64
CA ALA A 9 18.85 -17.39 -18.80
C ALA A 9 17.99 -16.14 -18.67
N LEU A 10 17.46 -15.62 -19.77
CA LEU A 10 16.57 -14.45 -19.78
C LEU A 10 15.30 -14.69 -18.95
N VAL A 11 14.63 -15.83 -19.15
CA VAL A 11 13.37 -16.14 -18.47
C VAL A 11 13.60 -16.36 -16.98
N VAL A 12 14.63 -17.10 -16.64
CA VAL A 12 15.00 -17.43 -15.25
C VAL A 12 15.38 -16.17 -14.47
N ALA A 13 16.19 -15.29 -15.07
CA ALA A 13 16.52 -13.98 -14.49
C ALA A 13 15.27 -13.12 -14.24
N THR A 14 14.34 -13.14 -15.20
CA THR A 14 13.05 -12.45 -15.03
C THR A 14 12.27 -13.02 -13.85
N CYS A 15 12.20 -14.36 -13.72
CA CYS A 15 11.53 -15.03 -12.61
C CYS A 15 12.18 -14.71 -11.26
N GLY A 16 13.51 -14.81 -11.17
CA GLY A 16 14.28 -14.55 -9.96
C GLY A 16 14.02 -13.15 -9.41
N LEU A 17 14.07 -12.12 -10.27
CA LEU A 17 13.79 -10.74 -9.84
C LEU A 17 12.31 -10.52 -9.49
N VAL A 18 11.37 -11.19 -10.18
CA VAL A 18 9.95 -11.10 -9.78
C VAL A 18 9.73 -11.65 -8.38
N TYR A 19 10.37 -12.75 -7.99
CA TYR A 19 10.26 -13.27 -6.62
C TYR A 19 10.83 -12.31 -5.57
N GLU A 20 11.95 -11.65 -5.86
CA GLU A 20 12.51 -10.61 -5.01
C GLU A 20 11.56 -9.43 -4.85
N LEU A 21 10.99 -8.93 -5.95
CA LEU A 21 10.01 -7.85 -5.95
C LEU A 21 8.72 -8.21 -5.22
N VAL A 22 8.22 -9.45 -5.39
CA VAL A 22 7.06 -9.97 -4.65
C VAL A 22 7.36 -9.97 -3.15
N ALA A 23 8.51 -10.49 -2.73
CA ALA A 23 8.89 -10.54 -1.32
C ALA A 23 9.08 -9.14 -0.71
N GLY A 24 9.74 -8.22 -1.43
CA GLY A 24 9.92 -6.83 -1.00
C GLY A 24 8.61 -6.07 -0.87
N THR A 25 7.71 -6.24 -1.84
CA THR A 25 6.37 -5.61 -1.81
C THR A 25 5.53 -6.17 -0.67
N LEU A 26 5.55 -7.49 -0.47
CA LEU A 26 4.83 -8.15 0.61
C LEU A 26 5.37 -7.73 1.98
N ALA A 27 6.69 -7.66 2.14
CA ALA A 27 7.31 -7.19 3.36
C ALA A 27 6.92 -5.75 3.68
N SER A 28 6.94 -4.86 2.68
CA SER A 28 6.48 -3.47 2.82
C SER A 28 5.00 -3.38 3.17
N TYR A 29 4.17 -4.23 2.58
CA TYR A 29 2.73 -4.28 2.82
C TYR A 29 2.39 -4.73 4.25
N LEU A 30 3.06 -5.79 4.72
CA LEU A 30 2.74 -6.43 6.01
C LEU A 30 3.47 -5.81 7.21
N LEU A 31 4.69 -5.29 7.00
CA LEU A 31 5.55 -4.79 8.08
C LEU A 31 5.66 -3.25 8.11
N GLY A 32 5.12 -2.54 7.10
CA GLY A 32 5.30 -1.09 6.94
C GLY A 32 6.71 -0.72 6.51
N ASP A 33 7.08 0.57 6.62
CA ASP A 33 8.40 1.12 6.27
C ASP A 33 9.02 0.54 4.98
N SER A 34 8.45 0.96 3.84
CA SER A 34 8.82 0.43 2.53
C SER A 34 10.32 0.52 2.22
N VAL A 35 11.00 1.58 2.67
CA VAL A 35 12.43 1.78 2.39
C VAL A 35 13.28 0.75 3.11
N THR A 36 13.06 0.57 4.42
CA THR A 36 13.79 -0.43 5.21
C THR A 36 13.49 -1.84 4.72
N GLN A 37 12.21 -2.17 4.47
CA GLN A 37 11.83 -3.51 4.03
C GLN A 37 12.44 -3.84 2.66
N PHE A 38 12.30 -2.99 1.64
CA PHE A 38 12.91 -3.24 0.34
C PHE A 38 14.44 -3.32 0.43
N SER A 39 15.10 -2.39 1.14
CA SER A 39 16.55 -2.38 1.26
C SER A 39 17.09 -3.65 1.91
N THR A 40 16.46 -4.12 2.98
CA THR A 40 16.89 -5.30 3.71
C THR A 40 16.60 -6.60 2.97
N ILE A 41 15.45 -6.68 2.27
CA ILE A 41 15.11 -7.83 1.40
C ILE A 41 16.09 -7.93 0.24
N ILE A 42 16.36 -6.83 -0.48
CA ILE A 42 17.35 -6.78 -1.56
C ILE A 42 18.72 -7.24 -1.04
N GLY A 43 19.17 -6.69 0.09
CA GLY A 43 20.45 -7.07 0.70
C GLY A 43 20.53 -8.55 1.07
N ALA A 44 19.49 -9.10 1.71
CA ALA A 44 19.42 -10.50 2.09
C ALA A 44 19.38 -11.42 0.86
N TYR A 45 18.61 -11.04 -0.17
CA TYR A 45 18.50 -11.79 -1.41
C TYR A 45 19.84 -11.86 -2.17
N LEU A 46 20.48 -10.71 -2.39
CA LEU A 46 21.80 -10.62 -3.04
C LEU A 46 22.89 -11.39 -2.28
N PHE A 47 22.91 -11.27 -0.95
CA PHE A 47 23.82 -12.06 -0.13
C PHE A 47 23.59 -13.57 -0.33
N SER A 48 22.33 -13.99 -0.31
CA SER A 48 21.95 -15.39 -0.49
C SER A 48 22.29 -15.91 -1.90
N MET A 49 22.12 -15.07 -2.94
CA MET A 49 22.59 -15.37 -4.30
C MET A 49 24.12 -15.59 -4.33
N GLY A 50 24.87 -14.76 -3.60
CA GLY A 50 26.32 -14.95 -3.45
C GLY A 50 26.67 -16.30 -2.83
N VAL A 51 25.93 -16.71 -1.77
CA VAL A 51 26.06 -18.02 -1.14
C VAL A 51 25.74 -19.15 -2.15
N GLY A 52 24.63 -19.03 -2.89
CA GLY A 52 24.25 -19.99 -3.93
C GLY A 52 25.32 -20.14 -5.02
N SER A 53 25.82 -18.99 -5.52
CA SER A 53 26.92 -18.97 -6.50
C SER A 53 28.16 -19.68 -5.98
N TRP A 54 28.53 -19.44 -4.70
CA TRP A 54 29.64 -20.11 -4.05
C TRP A 54 29.40 -21.64 -3.90
N LEU A 55 28.17 -22.05 -3.54
CA LEU A 55 27.77 -23.44 -3.40
C LEU A 55 27.82 -24.20 -4.74
N SER A 56 27.64 -23.54 -5.87
CA SER A 56 27.69 -24.12 -7.20
C SER A 56 28.99 -24.88 -7.47
N ARG A 57 30.10 -24.51 -6.80
CA ARG A 57 31.43 -25.19 -6.95
C ARG A 57 31.41 -26.66 -6.55
N TYR A 58 30.48 -27.06 -5.68
CA TYR A 58 30.36 -28.46 -5.24
C TYR A 58 29.60 -29.34 -6.23
N VAL A 59 28.91 -28.75 -7.20
CA VAL A 59 28.26 -29.47 -8.29
C VAL A 59 29.33 -29.83 -9.31
N ARG A 60 29.87 -31.04 -9.25
CA ARG A 60 30.98 -31.49 -10.15
C ARG A 60 30.50 -32.22 -11.37
N GLU A 61 29.44 -33.02 -11.22
CA GLU A 61 28.89 -33.92 -12.25
C GLU A 61 27.39 -33.65 -12.45
N ALA A 62 26.84 -34.14 -13.54
CA ALA A 62 25.42 -34.05 -13.88
C ALA A 62 24.86 -32.61 -13.83
N VAL A 63 25.65 -31.60 -14.28
CA VAL A 63 25.34 -30.17 -14.17
C VAL A 63 23.96 -29.85 -14.74
N LEU A 64 23.58 -30.43 -15.88
CA LEU A 64 22.27 -30.22 -16.50
C LEU A 64 21.13 -30.77 -15.62
N GLU A 65 21.34 -31.92 -15.00
CA GLU A 65 20.34 -32.53 -14.12
C GLU A 65 20.12 -31.65 -12.86
N VAL A 66 21.23 -31.18 -12.27
CA VAL A 66 21.16 -30.26 -11.10
C VAL A 66 20.50 -28.95 -11.49
N PHE A 67 20.84 -28.36 -12.63
CA PHE A 67 20.22 -27.13 -13.13
C PHE A 67 18.71 -27.30 -13.26
N VAL A 68 18.25 -28.37 -13.92
CA VAL A 68 16.79 -28.63 -14.06
C VAL A 68 16.09 -28.82 -12.70
N ARG A 69 16.74 -29.48 -11.73
CA ARG A 69 16.18 -29.61 -10.37
C ARG A 69 16.11 -28.28 -9.65
N VAL A 70 17.13 -27.44 -9.80
CA VAL A 70 17.15 -26.09 -9.23
C VAL A 70 16.00 -25.27 -9.81
N GLU A 71 15.79 -25.29 -11.14
CA GLU A 71 14.68 -24.60 -11.79
C GLU A 71 13.30 -25.02 -11.28
N ILE A 72 13.09 -26.35 -11.08
CA ILE A 72 11.84 -26.86 -10.50
C ILE A 72 11.67 -26.36 -9.07
N LEU A 73 12.74 -26.38 -8.26
CA LEU A 73 12.69 -25.91 -6.87
C LEU A 73 12.46 -24.41 -6.77
N VAL A 74 13.16 -23.61 -7.59
CA VAL A 74 12.94 -22.15 -7.66
C VAL A 74 11.49 -21.86 -8.03
N GLY A 75 10.98 -22.54 -9.05
CA GLY A 75 9.60 -22.36 -9.49
C GLY A 75 8.58 -22.72 -8.42
N VAL A 76 8.79 -23.79 -7.64
CA VAL A 76 7.88 -24.17 -6.55
C VAL A 76 8.03 -23.25 -5.35
N VAL A 77 9.25 -23.04 -4.84
CA VAL A 77 9.49 -22.24 -3.64
C VAL A 77 9.16 -20.77 -3.92
N GLY A 78 9.66 -20.22 -5.03
CA GLY A 78 9.37 -18.84 -5.43
C GLY A 78 7.90 -18.63 -5.76
N GLY A 79 7.30 -19.56 -6.51
CA GLY A 79 5.89 -19.49 -6.89
C GLY A 79 4.94 -19.55 -5.70
N CYS A 80 5.22 -20.38 -4.69
CA CYS A 80 4.42 -20.50 -3.48
C CYS A 80 4.76 -19.44 -2.41
N SER A 81 5.85 -18.71 -2.54
CA SER A 81 6.39 -17.84 -1.48
C SER A 81 5.39 -16.79 -0.99
N ALA A 82 4.70 -16.09 -1.90
CA ALA A 82 3.71 -15.10 -1.52
C ALA A 82 2.54 -15.70 -0.74
N ALA A 83 1.97 -16.80 -1.23
CA ALA A 83 0.86 -17.48 -0.55
C ALA A 83 1.27 -17.99 0.84
N LEU A 84 2.44 -18.62 0.94
CA LEU A 84 2.98 -19.10 2.23
C LEU A 84 3.21 -17.95 3.21
N LEU A 85 3.78 -16.84 2.75
CA LEU A 85 4.06 -15.69 3.61
C LEU A 85 2.77 -15.01 4.09
N PHE A 86 1.74 -14.91 3.26
CA PHE A 86 0.43 -14.41 3.70
C PHE A 86 -0.22 -15.32 4.74
N LEU A 87 -0.19 -16.65 4.54
CA LEU A 87 -0.76 -17.61 5.49
C LEU A 87 0.00 -17.65 6.83
N VAL A 88 1.33 -17.50 6.77
CA VAL A 88 2.17 -17.53 7.98
C VAL A 88 2.10 -16.22 8.76
N PHE A 89 1.75 -15.11 8.13
CA PHE A 89 1.70 -13.80 8.78
C PHE A 89 0.73 -13.76 9.97
N SER A 90 -0.45 -14.38 9.84
CA SER A 90 -1.46 -14.43 10.90
C SER A 90 -1.09 -15.39 12.06
N GLU A 91 -0.24 -16.40 11.80
CA GLU A 91 -0.03 -17.52 12.73
C GLU A 91 1.32 -17.48 13.45
N VAL A 92 2.32 -16.74 12.92
CA VAL A 92 3.70 -16.81 13.43
C VAL A 92 4.14 -15.48 14.04
N THR A 93 4.37 -15.51 15.35
CA THR A 93 4.87 -14.36 16.15
C THR A 93 6.20 -13.79 15.61
N GLN A 94 7.00 -14.58 14.92
CA GLN A 94 8.28 -14.18 14.32
C GLN A 94 8.23 -14.22 12.79
N PHE A 95 7.23 -13.61 12.20
CA PHE A 95 7.05 -13.53 10.75
C PHE A 95 8.32 -13.14 9.97
N ARG A 96 9.13 -12.20 10.53
CA ARG A 96 10.40 -11.78 9.92
C ARG A 96 11.35 -12.95 9.68
N VAL A 97 11.41 -13.93 10.61
CA VAL A 97 12.29 -15.10 10.44
C VAL A 97 11.82 -15.96 9.25
N ALA A 98 10.52 -16.18 9.13
CA ALA A 98 9.95 -16.92 8.00
C ALA A 98 10.21 -16.17 6.67
N LEU A 99 10.01 -14.87 6.64
CA LEU A 99 10.24 -14.00 5.48
C LEU A 99 11.70 -14.10 5.01
N TYR A 100 12.67 -13.81 5.88
CA TYR A 100 14.09 -13.88 5.52
C TYR A 100 14.56 -15.31 5.23
N GLY A 101 13.96 -16.33 5.85
CA GLY A 101 14.22 -17.73 5.55
C GLY A 101 13.81 -18.10 4.13
N ILE A 102 12.60 -17.72 3.70
CA ILE A 102 12.10 -17.96 2.34
C ILE A 102 12.92 -17.15 1.31
N VAL A 103 13.16 -15.87 1.56
CA VAL A 103 13.97 -14.99 0.71
C VAL A 103 15.39 -15.56 0.55
N GLY A 104 16.00 -16.00 1.65
CA GLY A 104 17.31 -16.63 1.64
C GLY A 104 17.36 -17.91 0.83
N LEU A 105 16.36 -18.77 1.00
CA LEU A 105 16.26 -20.03 0.25
C LEU A 105 16.12 -19.77 -1.27
N ILE A 106 15.23 -18.86 -1.67
CA ILE A 106 15.05 -18.48 -3.08
C ILE A 106 16.36 -17.89 -3.62
N GLY A 107 16.98 -16.95 -2.89
CA GLY A 107 18.23 -16.34 -3.29
C GLY A 107 19.37 -17.35 -3.48
N ILE A 108 19.51 -18.35 -2.58
CA ILE A 108 20.50 -19.43 -2.74
C ILE A 108 20.24 -20.23 -4.01
N LEU A 109 18.99 -20.61 -4.26
CA LEU A 109 18.62 -21.39 -5.44
C LEU A 109 18.87 -20.62 -6.73
N VAL A 110 18.43 -19.37 -6.83
CA VAL A 110 18.66 -18.49 -7.98
C VAL A 110 20.16 -18.21 -8.16
N GLY A 111 20.91 -18.05 -7.07
CA GLY A 111 22.36 -17.87 -7.12
C GLY A 111 23.13 -19.06 -7.73
N LEU A 112 22.57 -20.26 -7.75
CA LEU A 112 23.14 -21.43 -8.44
C LEU A 112 23.02 -21.33 -9.96
N GLU A 113 22.03 -20.64 -10.51
CA GLU A 113 21.61 -20.71 -11.91
C GLU A 113 22.70 -20.23 -12.89
N ILE A 114 23.19 -18.97 -12.68
CA ILE A 114 24.21 -18.40 -13.59
C ILE A 114 25.47 -19.24 -13.66
N PRO A 115 26.11 -19.65 -12.54
CA PRO A 115 27.30 -20.52 -12.61
C PRO A 115 27.05 -21.85 -13.27
N LEU A 116 25.88 -22.47 -13.07
CA LEU A 116 25.55 -23.73 -13.74
C LEU A 116 25.33 -23.53 -15.24
N LEU A 117 24.64 -22.45 -15.66
CA LEU A 117 24.46 -22.08 -17.06
C LEU A 117 25.79 -21.83 -17.78
N LEU A 118 26.71 -21.09 -17.13
CA LEU A 118 28.05 -20.87 -17.70
C LEU A 118 28.77 -22.18 -17.96
N ARG A 119 28.69 -23.15 -17.05
CA ARG A 119 29.31 -24.49 -17.24
C ARG A 119 28.62 -25.29 -18.34
N LEU A 120 27.31 -25.19 -18.51
CA LEU A 120 26.56 -25.88 -19.57
C LEU A 120 26.89 -25.34 -20.96
N LEU A 121 27.38 -24.11 -21.04
CA LEU A 121 27.67 -23.41 -22.29
C LEU A 121 29.16 -23.28 -22.60
N GLN A 122 30.07 -23.56 -21.65
CA GLN A 122 31.54 -23.37 -21.81
C GLN A 122 32.15 -24.10 -23.00
N ASP A 123 31.63 -25.28 -23.37
CA ASP A 123 32.10 -26.05 -24.50
C ASP A 123 31.53 -25.61 -25.85
N ARG A 124 30.67 -24.57 -25.86
CA ARG A 124 29.92 -24.11 -27.04
C ARG A 124 30.25 -22.70 -27.49
N LEU A 125 30.77 -21.88 -26.58
CA LEU A 125 31.11 -20.49 -26.79
C LEU A 125 32.45 -20.17 -26.15
N GLU A 126 33.19 -19.23 -26.74
CA GLU A 126 34.38 -18.69 -26.09
C GLU A 126 34.00 -18.03 -24.77
N LEU A 127 34.83 -18.17 -23.75
CA LEU A 127 34.53 -17.67 -22.39
C LEU A 127 34.14 -16.20 -22.37
N ARG A 128 34.79 -15.36 -23.18
CA ARG A 128 34.51 -13.94 -23.31
C ARG A 128 33.06 -13.69 -23.78
N ASP A 129 32.67 -14.35 -24.86
CA ASP A 129 31.35 -14.22 -25.47
C ASP A 129 30.26 -14.85 -24.61
N LEU A 130 30.57 -15.96 -23.96
CA LEU A 130 29.70 -16.68 -23.06
C LEU A 130 29.27 -15.80 -21.89
N VAL A 131 30.24 -15.25 -21.16
CA VAL A 131 29.95 -14.38 -19.99
C VAL A 131 29.19 -13.15 -20.43
N ALA A 132 29.59 -12.49 -21.52
CA ALA A 132 28.92 -11.30 -22.02
C ALA A 132 27.44 -11.55 -22.37
N ARG A 133 27.15 -12.67 -23.06
CA ARG A 133 25.78 -13.01 -23.50
C ARG A 133 24.90 -13.47 -22.35
N VAL A 134 25.41 -14.25 -21.40
CA VAL A 134 24.65 -14.70 -20.24
C VAL A 134 24.30 -13.52 -19.34
N LEU A 135 25.28 -12.66 -19.02
CA LEU A 135 25.03 -11.47 -18.22
C LEU A 135 24.10 -10.46 -18.92
N ALA A 136 24.24 -10.30 -20.25
CA ALA A 136 23.32 -9.44 -21.00
C ALA A 136 21.87 -9.97 -20.95
N ALA A 137 21.67 -11.30 -21.07
CA ALA A 137 20.36 -11.92 -20.94
C ALA A 137 19.79 -11.73 -19.53
N ASP A 138 20.62 -11.88 -18.50
CA ASP A 138 20.27 -11.67 -17.10
C ASP A 138 19.78 -10.21 -16.84
N TYR A 139 20.56 -9.23 -17.27
CA TYR A 139 20.18 -7.82 -17.11
C TYR A 139 18.93 -7.43 -17.91
N VAL A 140 18.75 -7.96 -19.10
CA VAL A 140 17.51 -7.76 -19.88
C VAL A 140 16.33 -8.41 -19.17
N GLY A 141 16.50 -9.60 -18.63
CA GLY A 141 15.49 -10.27 -17.80
C GLY A 141 15.10 -9.43 -16.58
N GLY A 142 16.10 -8.88 -15.90
CA GLY A 142 15.90 -7.95 -14.78
C GLY A 142 15.14 -6.69 -15.17
N LEU A 143 15.47 -6.07 -16.31
CA LEU A 143 14.73 -4.93 -16.84
C LEU A 143 13.27 -5.29 -17.14
N LEU A 144 13.03 -6.43 -17.78
CA LEU A 144 11.66 -6.89 -18.07
C LEU A 144 10.86 -7.09 -16.79
N ALA A 145 11.41 -7.75 -15.78
CA ALA A 145 10.77 -7.94 -14.49
C ALA A 145 10.41 -6.62 -13.83
N SER A 146 11.37 -5.68 -13.76
CA SER A 146 11.17 -4.39 -13.09
C SER A 146 10.13 -3.49 -13.76
N LEU A 147 9.92 -3.64 -15.08
CA LEU A 147 8.86 -2.92 -15.80
C LEU A 147 7.52 -3.65 -15.74
N LEU A 148 7.50 -4.97 -15.96
CA LEU A 148 6.27 -5.75 -15.99
C LEU A 148 5.61 -5.82 -14.60
N PHE A 149 6.41 -5.92 -13.55
CA PHE A 149 5.91 -6.11 -12.19
C PHE A 149 4.96 -4.98 -11.74
N PRO A 150 5.37 -3.71 -11.68
CA PRO A 150 4.50 -2.62 -11.23
C PRO A 150 3.45 -2.20 -12.26
N LEU A 151 3.73 -2.33 -13.58
CA LEU A 151 2.83 -1.82 -14.60
C LEU A 151 1.73 -2.81 -15.01
N LEU A 152 1.99 -4.10 -14.89
CA LEU A 152 1.09 -5.13 -15.41
C LEU A 152 0.72 -6.19 -14.37
N LEU A 153 1.74 -6.79 -13.71
CA LEU A 153 1.55 -7.98 -12.90
C LEU A 153 0.80 -7.69 -11.61
N VAL A 154 1.31 -6.80 -10.78
CA VAL A 154 0.68 -6.46 -9.51
C VAL A 154 -0.71 -5.84 -9.72
N PRO A 155 -0.93 -4.85 -10.61
CA PRO A 155 -2.24 -4.25 -10.78
C PRO A 155 -3.32 -5.20 -11.33
N ARG A 156 -2.93 -6.23 -12.09
CA ARG A 156 -3.91 -7.14 -12.72
C ARG A 156 -4.02 -8.50 -12.05
N LEU A 157 -2.94 -9.02 -11.49
CA LEU A 157 -2.88 -10.38 -10.93
C LEU A 157 -2.74 -10.37 -9.40
N GLY A 158 -2.23 -9.29 -8.80
CA GLY A 158 -1.84 -9.26 -7.40
C GLY A 158 -0.56 -10.08 -7.13
N LEU A 159 -0.11 -10.09 -5.86
CA LEU A 159 1.17 -10.72 -5.49
C LEU A 159 1.13 -12.25 -5.57
N ILE A 160 0.07 -12.88 -5.08
CA ILE A 160 -0.05 -14.35 -5.01
C ILE A 160 -0.12 -14.95 -6.41
N ARG A 161 -0.99 -14.46 -7.30
CA ARG A 161 -1.09 -14.97 -8.66
C ARG A 161 0.18 -14.70 -9.46
N THR A 162 0.84 -13.56 -9.24
CA THR A 162 2.13 -13.24 -9.86
C THR A 162 3.19 -14.27 -9.48
N GLY A 163 3.32 -14.62 -8.21
CA GLY A 163 4.22 -15.67 -7.74
C GLY A 163 3.96 -17.00 -8.44
N PHE A 164 2.73 -17.49 -8.42
CA PHE A 164 2.36 -18.76 -9.06
C PHE A 164 2.61 -18.75 -10.57
N LEU A 165 2.28 -17.66 -11.28
CA LEU A 165 2.51 -17.53 -12.72
C LEU A 165 4.00 -17.67 -13.06
N PHE A 166 4.86 -16.96 -12.34
CA PHE A 166 6.30 -17.04 -12.59
C PHE A 166 6.89 -18.37 -12.14
N GLY A 167 6.30 -19.01 -11.13
CA GLY A 167 6.59 -20.40 -10.79
C GLY A 167 6.31 -21.37 -11.94
N ILE A 168 5.14 -21.25 -12.58
CA ILE A 168 4.74 -22.04 -13.75
C ILE A 168 5.73 -21.80 -14.91
N ILE A 169 6.07 -20.54 -15.19
CA ILE A 169 7.01 -20.16 -16.26
C ILE A 169 8.38 -20.79 -16.00
N ASN A 170 8.89 -20.70 -14.78
CA ASN A 170 10.19 -21.26 -14.41
C ASN A 170 10.23 -22.79 -14.58
N VAL A 171 9.21 -23.49 -14.05
CA VAL A 171 9.12 -24.96 -14.21
C VAL A 171 8.89 -25.35 -15.67
N ALA A 172 8.21 -24.53 -16.48
CA ALA A 172 8.06 -24.76 -17.91
C ALA A 172 9.40 -24.71 -18.66
N VAL A 173 10.32 -23.82 -18.25
CA VAL A 173 11.71 -23.82 -18.77
C VAL A 173 12.41 -25.12 -18.42
N ALA A 174 12.33 -25.60 -17.18
CA ALA A 174 12.88 -26.89 -16.79
C ALA A 174 12.29 -28.03 -17.63
N LEU A 175 10.98 -28.05 -17.83
CA LEU A 175 10.31 -29.08 -18.64
C LEU A 175 10.74 -29.02 -20.11
N LEU A 176 10.91 -27.84 -20.69
CA LEU A 176 11.43 -27.64 -22.04
C LEU A 176 12.85 -28.23 -22.18
N LEU A 177 13.70 -28.02 -21.20
CA LEU A 177 15.07 -28.60 -21.18
C LEU A 177 15.01 -30.11 -21.04
N ILE A 178 14.15 -30.68 -20.22
CA ILE A 178 13.96 -32.13 -20.09
C ILE A 178 13.59 -32.74 -21.43
N PHE A 179 12.64 -32.16 -22.16
CA PHE A 179 12.20 -32.70 -23.45
C PHE A 179 13.26 -32.58 -24.57
N LYS A 180 14.10 -31.54 -24.53
CA LYS A 180 15.14 -31.29 -25.51
C LYS A 180 16.40 -32.14 -25.30
N HIS A 181 16.59 -32.73 -24.12
CA HIS A 181 17.77 -33.54 -23.79
C HIS A 181 17.39 -35.01 -23.57
N PRO A 182 17.75 -35.95 -24.49
CA PRO A 182 17.35 -37.36 -24.41
C PRO A 182 17.75 -38.05 -23.10
N GLU A 183 18.87 -37.62 -22.50
CA GLU A 183 19.38 -38.16 -21.23
C GLU A 183 18.42 -37.89 -20.05
N LEU A 184 17.84 -36.68 -19.98
CA LEU A 184 16.85 -36.32 -18.97
C LEU A 184 15.49 -36.91 -19.31
N ARG A 185 15.13 -36.94 -20.58
CA ARG A 185 13.85 -37.48 -21.05
C ARG A 185 13.66 -38.97 -20.70
N ARG A 186 14.73 -39.73 -20.61
CA ARG A 186 14.66 -41.16 -20.23
C ARG A 186 14.40 -41.33 -18.72
N ARG A 187 14.65 -40.34 -17.91
CA ARG A 187 14.42 -40.38 -16.45
C ARG A 187 13.03 -39.87 -16.10
N PHE A 188 12.07 -40.79 -16.00
CA PHE A 188 10.66 -40.47 -15.70
C PHE A 188 10.47 -39.60 -14.47
N GLY A 189 11.35 -39.70 -13.45
CA GLY A 189 11.28 -38.92 -12.22
C GLY A 189 11.33 -37.39 -12.42
N HIS A 190 12.16 -36.89 -13.37
CA HIS A 190 12.26 -35.46 -13.65
C HIS A 190 11.00 -34.92 -14.35
N GLN A 191 10.42 -35.70 -15.25
CA GLN A 191 9.17 -35.31 -15.91
C GLN A 191 8.04 -35.29 -14.92
N ALA A 192 7.92 -36.34 -14.08
CA ALA A 192 6.89 -36.44 -13.06
C ALA A 192 6.96 -35.28 -12.05
N SER A 193 8.18 -34.94 -11.57
CA SER A 193 8.35 -33.82 -10.63
C SER A 193 8.00 -32.46 -11.25
N ALA A 194 8.42 -32.19 -12.50
CA ALA A 194 8.07 -30.96 -13.20
C ALA A 194 6.57 -30.83 -13.46
N ILE A 195 5.91 -31.93 -13.89
CA ILE A 195 4.47 -31.95 -14.12
C ILE A 195 3.72 -31.75 -12.79
N ALA A 196 4.13 -32.45 -11.74
CA ALA A 196 3.52 -32.28 -10.40
C ALA A 196 3.68 -30.85 -9.88
N ALA A 197 4.84 -30.23 -10.08
CA ALA A 197 5.10 -28.84 -9.73
C ALA A 197 4.15 -27.88 -10.51
N ILE A 198 4.01 -28.06 -11.83
CA ILE A 198 3.10 -27.25 -12.64
C ILE A 198 1.66 -27.41 -12.16
N VAL A 199 1.22 -28.65 -11.90
CA VAL A 199 -0.16 -28.90 -11.40
C VAL A 199 -0.38 -28.21 -10.08
N LEU A 200 0.56 -28.31 -9.12
CA LEU A 200 0.49 -27.62 -7.84
C LEU A 200 0.36 -26.10 -8.03
N LEU A 201 1.22 -25.52 -8.87
CA LEU A 201 1.25 -24.07 -9.10
C LEU A 201 -0.01 -23.58 -9.84
N VAL A 202 -0.57 -24.35 -10.77
CA VAL A 202 -1.81 -24.04 -11.46
C VAL A 202 -3.02 -24.08 -10.49
N ILE A 203 -3.07 -25.08 -9.61
CA ILE A 203 -4.08 -25.14 -8.56
C ILE A 203 -3.96 -23.93 -7.64
N GLY A 204 -2.74 -23.58 -7.20
CA GLY A 204 -2.50 -22.40 -6.38
C GLY A 204 -2.88 -21.10 -7.09
N PHE A 205 -2.58 -20.98 -8.40
CA PHE A 205 -2.99 -19.81 -9.20
C PHE A 205 -4.51 -19.68 -9.29
N ALA A 206 -5.23 -20.77 -9.50
CA ALA A 206 -6.69 -20.78 -9.56
C ALA A 206 -7.33 -20.46 -8.20
N GLY A 207 -6.79 -21.01 -7.11
CA GLY A 207 -7.27 -20.81 -5.74
C GLY A 207 -6.65 -19.59 -5.02
N ALA A 208 -5.99 -18.68 -5.71
CA ALA A 208 -5.28 -17.56 -5.09
C ALA A 208 -6.20 -16.62 -4.27
N GLU A 209 -7.45 -16.45 -4.69
CA GLU A 209 -8.44 -15.66 -3.96
C GLU A 209 -8.87 -16.34 -2.67
N ASP A 210 -9.08 -17.66 -2.72
CA ASP A 210 -9.43 -18.45 -1.53
C ASP A 210 -8.27 -18.47 -0.52
N LEU A 211 -7.02 -18.58 -1.01
CA LEU A 211 -5.82 -18.48 -0.18
C LEU A 211 -5.69 -17.10 0.48
N MET A 212 -6.02 -16.04 -0.24
CA MET A 212 -6.03 -14.68 0.33
C MET A 212 -7.13 -14.53 1.37
N ALA A 213 -8.34 -15.01 1.08
CA ALA A 213 -9.46 -15.00 2.03
C ALA A 213 -9.12 -15.78 3.30
N LEU A 214 -8.49 -16.94 3.18
CA LEU A 214 -8.01 -17.76 4.31
C LEU A 214 -6.96 -17.04 5.16
N SER A 215 -6.05 -16.30 4.52
CA SER A 215 -5.03 -15.52 5.23
C SER A 215 -5.61 -14.32 5.98
N GLU A 216 -6.75 -13.82 5.52
CA GLU A 216 -7.49 -12.70 6.13
C GLU A 216 -8.50 -13.18 7.18
N GLU A 217 -8.80 -14.49 7.22
CA GLU A 217 -9.74 -15.07 8.19
C GLU A 217 -9.19 -14.86 9.61
N GLY A 218 -9.96 -14.15 10.43
CA GLY A 218 -9.54 -13.78 11.79
C GLY A 218 -8.73 -12.45 11.91
N GLN A 219 -8.22 -11.88 10.83
CA GLN A 219 -7.55 -10.58 10.89
C GLN A 219 -8.54 -9.42 11.04
N TYR A 220 -9.73 -9.57 10.46
CA TYR A 220 -10.77 -8.54 10.51
C TYR A 220 -11.94 -8.99 11.37
N PRO A 221 -12.51 -8.10 12.21
CA PRO A 221 -13.69 -8.42 12.99
C PRO A 221 -14.93 -8.54 12.09
N GLY A 222 -15.66 -9.67 12.23
CA GLY A 222 -16.90 -9.91 11.50
C GLY A 222 -16.72 -10.60 10.15
N GLN A 223 -17.79 -10.61 9.36
CA GLN A 223 -17.83 -11.24 8.03
C GLN A 223 -17.38 -10.24 6.96
N ALA A 224 -16.45 -10.61 6.10
CA ALA A 224 -16.09 -9.82 4.94
C ALA A 224 -17.26 -9.78 3.94
N LEU A 225 -17.76 -8.58 3.63
CA LEU A 225 -18.77 -8.32 2.61
C LEU A 225 -18.15 -8.01 1.26
N PHE A 226 -16.98 -7.40 1.28
CA PHE A 226 -16.22 -7.03 0.10
C PHE A 226 -14.74 -7.05 0.44
N ALA A 227 -13.94 -7.64 -0.44
CA ALA A 227 -12.49 -7.64 -0.31
C ALA A 227 -11.86 -7.60 -1.71
N LYS A 228 -11.09 -6.56 -2.00
CA LYS A 228 -10.45 -6.37 -3.31
C LYS A 228 -9.13 -5.64 -3.19
N SER A 229 -8.10 -6.15 -3.85
CA SER A 229 -6.85 -5.41 -4.07
C SER A 229 -6.96 -4.59 -5.35
N THR A 230 -6.65 -3.31 -5.25
CA THR A 230 -6.54 -2.38 -6.39
C THR A 230 -5.06 -2.14 -6.73
N ALA A 231 -4.80 -1.24 -7.66
CA ALA A 231 -3.43 -0.79 -7.93
C ALA A 231 -2.84 0.07 -6.78
N TYR A 232 -3.68 0.53 -5.84
CA TYR A 232 -3.31 1.50 -4.82
C TYR A 232 -3.37 0.93 -3.40
N GLN A 233 -4.34 0.04 -3.14
CA GLN A 233 -4.62 -0.44 -1.78
C GLN A 233 -5.44 -1.73 -1.75
N ARG A 234 -5.46 -2.39 -0.60
CA ARG A 234 -6.39 -3.47 -0.27
C ARG A 234 -7.61 -2.87 0.41
N ILE A 235 -8.78 -3.00 -0.18
CA ILE A 235 -10.06 -2.55 0.36
C ILE A 235 -10.77 -3.76 0.95
N VAL A 236 -11.12 -3.70 2.24
CA VAL A 236 -11.91 -4.74 2.92
C VAL A 236 -13.06 -4.07 3.64
N VAL A 237 -14.28 -4.51 3.36
CA VAL A 237 -15.49 -4.09 4.06
C VAL A 237 -16.02 -5.27 4.84
N THR A 238 -16.16 -5.13 6.14
CA THR A 238 -16.70 -6.19 7.02
C THR A 238 -18.00 -5.78 7.66
N ARG A 239 -18.76 -6.79 8.11
CA ARG A 239 -19.97 -6.60 8.89
C ARG A 239 -19.93 -7.48 10.15
N GLN A 240 -20.13 -6.83 11.29
CA GLN A 240 -20.28 -7.51 12.57
C GLN A 240 -21.59 -7.05 13.23
N ALA A 241 -22.60 -7.88 13.24
CA ALA A 241 -23.98 -7.54 13.59
C ALA A 241 -24.52 -6.41 12.69
N ASP A 242 -24.74 -5.23 13.24
CA ASP A 242 -25.20 -4.00 12.56
C ASP A 242 -24.05 -3.05 12.20
N ASP A 243 -22.81 -3.36 12.62
CA ASP A 243 -21.63 -2.54 12.38
C ASP A 243 -20.96 -2.89 11.07
N ILE A 244 -20.76 -1.89 10.23
CA ILE A 244 -20.01 -1.96 8.99
C ILE A 244 -18.71 -1.24 9.20
N ARG A 245 -17.61 -1.90 8.84
CA ARG A 245 -16.27 -1.34 8.97
C ARG A 245 -15.56 -1.37 7.63
N LEU A 246 -14.85 -0.30 7.34
CA LEU A 246 -13.95 -0.21 6.20
C LEU A 246 -12.50 -0.29 6.68
N PHE A 247 -11.73 -1.13 6.02
CA PHE A 247 -10.28 -1.23 6.22
C PHE A 247 -9.56 -0.97 4.91
N LEU A 248 -8.51 -0.14 4.96
CA LEU A 248 -7.58 0.09 3.86
C LEU A 248 -6.19 -0.36 4.29
N ASN A 249 -5.62 -1.31 3.56
CA ASN A 249 -4.32 -1.92 3.90
C ASN A 249 -4.25 -2.41 5.36
N GLY A 250 -5.33 -3.00 5.86
CA GLY A 250 -5.42 -3.49 7.25
C GLY A 250 -5.80 -2.42 8.29
N ASN A 251 -5.75 -1.13 7.97
CA ASN A 251 -6.06 -0.05 8.89
C ASN A 251 -7.55 0.31 8.82
N LEU A 252 -8.21 0.38 9.98
CA LEU A 252 -9.60 0.80 10.09
C LEU A 252 -9.74 2.26 9.61
N GLN A 253 -10.70 2.51 8.71
CA GLN A 253 -11.03 3.85 8.23
C GLN A 253 -12.30 4.40 8.87
N PHE A 254 -13.29 3.54 9.07
CA PHE A 254 -14.47 3.89 9.84
C PHE A 254 -15.19 2.65 10.39
N SER A 255 -15.98 2.87 11.46
CA SER A 255 -17.06 2.00 11.92
C SER A 255 -18.37 2.75 11.79
N SER A 256 -19.40 2.13 11.19
CA SER A 256 -20.72 2.77 10.97
C SER A 256 -21.43 3.18 12.26
N ARG A 257 -20.98 2.69 13.41
CA ARG A 257 -21.55 3.02 14.72
C ARG A 257 -21.17 4.40 15.21
N ASP A 258 -19.96 4.86 14.87
CA ASP A 258 -19.37 6.08 15.44
C ASP A 258 -18.69 7.02 14.43
N GLU A 259 -18.69 6.68 13.14
CA GLU A 259 -18.09 7.48 12.08
C GLU A 259 -18.62 8.93 12.04
N TYR A 260 -19.86 9.13 12.47
CA TYR A 260 -20.44 10.47 12.52
C TYR A 260 -19.66 11.40 13.46
N ARG A 261 -19.03 10.89 14.50
CA ARG A 261 -18.21 11.71 15.41
C ARG A 261 -16.97 12.24 14.70
N TYR A 262 -16.34 11.39 13.90
CA TYR A 262 -15.20 11.78 13.09
C TYR A 262 -15.59 12.78 12.00
N HIS A 263 -16.61 12.47 11.19
CA HIS A 263 -16.98 13.30 10.06
C HIS A 263 -17.63 14.63 10.47
N GLU A 264 -18.40 14.64 11.55
CA GLU A 264 -18.91 15.88 12.11
C GLU A 264 -17.78 16.77 12.66
N ALA A 265 -16.79 16.18 13.35
CA ALA A 265 -15.61 16.92 13.82
C ALA A 265 -14.74 17.39 12.65
N LEU A 266 -14.58 16.59 11.59
CA LEU A 266 -13.83 16.97 10.42
C LEU A 266 -14.46 18.17 9.68
N VAL A 267 -15.78 18.17 9.51
CA VAL A 267 -16.44 19.08 8.57
C VAL A 267 -16.97 20.35 9.26
N HIS A 268 -17.74 20.20 10.34
CA HIS A 268 -18.56 21.31 10.84
C HIS A 268 -17.81 22.45 11.52
N PRO A 269 -16.69 22.23 12.24
CA PRO A 269 -15.97 23.35 12.86
C PRO A 269 -15.53 24.40 11.85
N ILE A 270 -15.05 24.01 10.68
CA ILE A 270 -14.60 24.97 9.65
C ILE A 270 -15.75 25.45 8.76
N MET A 271 -16.65 24.55 8.35
CA MET A 271 -17.75 24.93 7.45
C MET A 271 -18.69 25.95 8.05
N ALA A 272 -19.01 25.81 9.34
CA ALA A 272 -19.86 26.75 10.05
C ALA A 272 -19.15 28.08 10.39
N ALA A 273 -17.81 28.11 10.35
CA ALA A 273 -17.03 29.34 10.53
C ALA A 273 -16.97 30.21 9.25
N ILE A 274 -17.36 29.66 8.08
CA ILE A 274 -17.45 30.37 6.81
C ILE A 274 -18.88 30.87 6.62
N GLU A 275 -19.06 32.17 6.40
CA GLU A 275 -20.39 32.81 6.34
C GLU A 275 -21.28 32.20 5.22
N GLN A 276 -20.73 31.98 4.02
CA GLN A 276 -21.48 31.41 2.88
C GLN A 276 -20.56 30.51 2.04
N PRO A 277 -20.20 29.29 2.51
CA PRO A 277 -19.38 28.39 1.72
C PRO A 277 -20.15 27.93 0.47
N ARG A 278 -19.55 28.10 -0.72
CA ARG A 278 -20.15 27.73 -2.03
C ARG A 278 -19.36 26.65 -2.72
N THR A 279 -18.03 26.76 -2.70
CA THR A 279 -17.12 25.86 -3.42
C THR A 279 -16.27 25.11 -2.40
N VAL A 280 -16.32 23.79 -2.46
CA VAL A 280 -15.62 22.93 -1.51
C VAL A 280 -14.72 21.95 -2.25
N LEU A 281 -13.50 21.78 -1.76
CA LEU A 281 -12.56 20.75 -2.19
C LEU A 281 -12.45 19.68 -1.12
N VAL A 282 -12.59 18.42 -1.49
CA VAL A 282 -12.33 17.26 -0.63
C VAL A 282 -11.16 16.49 -1.23
N LEU A 283 -10.12 16.30 -0.45
CA LEU A 283 -8.92 15.56 -0.82
C LEU A 283 -8.85 14.27 -0.02
N GLY A 284 -9.02 13.12 -0.67
CA GLY A 284 -9.34 11.85 -0.04
C GLY A 284 -10.84 11.71 0.24
N GLY A 285 -11.23 10.84 1.18
CA GLY A 285 -12.62 10.65 1.58
C GLY A 285 -13.51 10.05 0.48
N GLY A 286 -12.96 9.12 -0.32
CA GLY A 286 -13.66 8.45 -1.43
C GLY A 286 -14.88 7.62 -1.01
N ASP A 287 -15.11 7.43 0.30
CA ASP A 287 -16.33 6.83 0.85
C ASP A 287 -17.55 7.79 0.84
N GLY A 288 -17.31 9.10 0.68
CA GLY A 288 -18.34 10.12 0.58
C GLY A 288 -18.99 10.50 1.91
N LEU A 289 -18.48 10.08 3.07
CA LEU A 289 -19.05 10.40 4.38
C LEU A 289 -18.80 11.87 4.74
N ALA A 290 -17.63 12.42 4.45
CA ALA A 290 -17.37 13.86 4.56
C ALA A 290 -18.27 14.67 3.61
N VAL A 291 -18.48 14.17 2.38
CA VAL A 291 -19.38 14.82 1.41
C VAL A 291 -20.82 14.83 1.91
N ARG A 292 -21.28 13.78 2.59
CA ARG A 292 -22.60 13.74 3.24
C ARG A 292 -22.79 14.91 4.23
N GLU A 293 -21.77 15.17 5.03
CA GLU A 293 -21.82 16.29 6.01
C GLU A 293 -21.80 17.65 5.30
N LEU A 294 -21.02 17.81 4.24
CA LEU A 294 -20.96 19.04 3.44
C LEU A 294 -22.30 19.38 2.78
N LEU A 295 -23.05 18.38 2.33
CA LEU A 295 -24.38 18.58 1.71
C LEU A 295 -25.45 19.06 2.68
N LYS A 296 -25.19 19.07 4.01
CA LYS A 296 -26.09 19.70 5.01
C LYS A 296 -26.07 21.23 4.93
N TYR A 297 -25.11 21.83 4.18
CA TYR A 297 -25.04 23.27 3.97
C TYR A 297 -25.73 23.66 2.65
N PRO A 298 -26.90 24.33 2.68
CA PRO A 298 -27.64 24.69 1.46
C PRO A 298 -26.87 25.64 0.54
N THR A 299 -25.95 26.43 1.10
CA THR A 299 -25.10 27.38 0.37
C THR A 299 -24.09 26.70 -0.55
N VAL A 300 -23.71 25.46 -0.27
CA VAL A 300 -22.75 24.69 -1.09
C VAL A 300 -23.35 24.41 -2.46
N GLN A 301 -22.65 24.89 -3.49
CA GLN A 301 -23.03 24.78 -4.90
C GLN A 301 -22.24 23.71 -5.63
N SER A 302 -20.93 23.56 -5.31
CA SER A 302 -20.05 22.60 -5.96
C SER A 302 -19.08 22.00 -4.95
N ILE A 303 -18.89 20.68 -5.05
CA ILE A 303 -17.91 19.91 -4.28
C ILE A 303 -17.03 19.17 -5.30
N THR A 304 -15.73 19.45 -5.28
CA THR A 304 -14.75 18.66 -6.02
C THR A 304 -14.14 17.63 -5.09
N LEU A 305 -14.36 16.35 -5.35
CA LEU A 305 -13.77 15.24 -4.60
C LEU A 305 -12.62 14.66 -5.39
N VAL A 306 -11.42 14.71 -4.83
CA VAL A 306 -10.19 14.14 -5.45
C VAL A 306 -9.74 12.94 -4.63
N ASP A 307 -9.96 11.74 -5.14
CA ASP A 307 -9.52 10.49 -4.52
C ASP A 307 -8.64 9.68 -5.47
N LEU A 308 -7.64 9.02 -4.92
CA LEU A 308 -6.65 8.28 -5.70
C LEU A 308 -7.26 7.04 -6.37
N ASP A 309 -8.17 6.35 -5.68
CA ASP A 309 -8.64 5.01 -6.05
C ASP A 309 -10.06 5.04 -6.62
N PRO A 310 -10.22 4.86 -7.95
CA PRO A 310 -11.55 4.81 -8.56
C PRO A 310 -12.43 3.69 -8.00
N GLU A 311 -11.84 2.60 -7.49
CA GLU A 311 -12.61 1.52 -6.90
C GLU A 311 -13.32 1.95 -5.61
N MET A 312 -12.69 2.82 -4.79
CA MET A 312 -13.32 3.39 -3.61
C MET A 312 -14.55 4.22 -3.98
N THR A 313 -14.40 5.18 -4.86
CA THR A 313 -15.49 6.07 -5.27
C THR A 313 -16.61 5.32 -5.99
N ASP A 314 -16.27 4.32 -6.82
CA ASP A 314 -17.23 3.44 -7.49
C ASP A 314 -18.00 2.55 -6.49
N LEU A 315 -17.28 1.93 -5.55
CA LEU A 315 -17.85 1.04 -4.53
C LEU A 315 -18.90 1.79 -3.69
N PHE A 316 -18.56 2.98 -3.18
CA PHE A 316 -19.44 3.78 -2.34
C PHE A 316 -20.50 4.57 -3.13
N SER A 317 -20.32 4.72 -4.44
CA SER A 317 -21.36 5.28 -5.31
C SER A 317 -22.38 4.23 -5.74
N ARG A 318 -21.92 3.01 -6.12
CA ARG A 318 -22.75 2.01 -6.80
C ARG A 318 -23.38 0.99 -5.89
N SER A 319 -22.70 0.57 -4.84
CA SER A 319 -23.24 -0.39 -3.88
C SER A 319 -24.43 0.21 -3.14
N PRO A 320 -25.66 -0.35 -3.27
CA PRO A 320 -26.85 0.21 -2.60
C PRO A 320 -26.69 0.30 -1.09
N PHE A 321 -26.02 -0.69 -0.53
CA PHE A 321 -25.77 -0.82 0.90
C PHE A 321 -24.75 0.22 1.41
N LEU A 322 -23.61 0.41 0.72
CA LEU A 322 -22.59 1.39 1.12
C LEU A 322 -23.02 2.83 0.78
N ALA A 323 -23.70 3.02 -0.36
CA ALA A 323 -24.28 4.32 -0.69
C ALA A 323 -25.35 4.78 0.31
N GLN A 324 -25.98 3.86 1.04
CA GLN A 324 -26.90 4.21 2.12
C GLN A 324 -26.16 4.84 3.31
N LEU A 325 -24.92 4.40 3.60
CA LEU A 325 -24.11 4.97 4.70
C LEU A 325 -23.77 6.45 4.46
N ASN A 326 -23.41 6.78 3.22
CA ASN A 326 -23.12 8.17 2.87
C ASN A 326 -24.36 8.97 2.41
N GLY A 327 -25.57 8.40 2.53
CA GLY A 327 -26.82 9.05 2.11
C GLY A 327 -26.91 9.34 0.62
N GLY A 328 -26.18 8.60 -0.22
CA GLY A 328 -26.08 8.82 -1.66
C GLY A 328 -25.30 10.07 -2.06
N SER A 329 -24.49 10.62 -1.17
CA SER A 329 -23.77 11.89 -1.35
C SER A 329 -22.96 11.96 -2.63
N LEU A 330 -22.26 10.87 -3.01
CA LEU A 330 -21.45 10.79 -4.22
C LEU A 330 -22.27 10.82 -5.53
N ARG A 331 -23.59 10.66 -5.45
CA ARG A 331 -24.51 10.75 -6.61
C ARG A 331 -25.14 12.13 -6.77
N SER A 332 -24.85 13.06 -5.86
CA SER A 332 -25.36 14.42 -5.91
C SER A 332 -24.85 15.15 -7.16
N ASN A 333 -25.70 15.91 -7.80
CA ASN A 333 -25.33 16.75 -8.96
C ASN A 333 -24.37 17.89 -8.61
N LYS A 334 -24.16 18.15 -7.31
CA LYS A 334 -23.17 19.13 -6.81
C LYS A 334 -21.76 18.53 -6.72
N VAL A 335 -21.59 17.20 -6.84
CA VAL A 335 -20.32 16.50 -6.60
C VAL A 335 -19.64 16.12 -7.90
N HIS A 336 -18.40 16.55 -8.04
CA HIS A 336 -17.52 16.23 -9.16
C HIS A 336 -16.39 15.34 -8.65
N ILE A 337 -16.41 14.05 -9.01
CA ILE A 337 -15.37 13.08 -8.61
C ILE A 337 -14.24 13.10 -9.63
N VAL A 338 -13.01 13.24 -9.14
CA VAL A 338 -11.76 13.17 -9.89
C VAL A 338 -10.87 12.09 -9.30
N ASN A 339 -10.62 11.01 -10.01
CA ASN A 339 -9.70 9.98 -9.54
C ASN A 339 -8.28 10.32 -10.00
N ALA A 340 -7.46 10.84 -9.06
CA ALA A 340 -6.11 11.30 -9.30
C ALA A 340 -5.28 11.36 -8.00
N ASP A 341 -3.94 11.35 -8.14
CA ASP A 341 -3.04 11.69 -7.03
C ASP A 341 -3.26 13.17 -6.63
N ALA A 342 -3.72 13.39 -5.41
CA ALA A 342 -4.04 14.71 -4.90
C ALA A 342 -2.83 15.68 -4.93
N PHE A 343 -1.59 15.17 -4.73
CA PHE A 343 -0.37 15.96 -4.82
C PHE A 343 -0.14 16.50 -6.24
N VAL A 344 -0.37 15.66 -7.25
CA VAL A 344 -0.22 16.03 -8.66
C VAL A 344 -1.37 16.94 -9.09
N TRP A 345 -2.59 16.58 -8.72
CA TRP A 345 -3.80 17.34 -9.07
C TRP A 345 -3.77 18.76 -8.50
N LEU A 346 -3.43 18.92 -7.23
CA LEU A 346 -3.37 20.21 -6.56
C LEU A 346 -2.34 21.16 -7.21
N ARG A 347 -1.24 20.63 -7.76
CA ARG A 347 -0.26 21.45 -8.50
C ARG A 347 -0.83 22.06 -9.79
N ALA A 348 -1.80 21.37 -10.39
CA ALA A 348 -2.44 21.83 -11.63
C ALA A 348 -3.70 22.68 -11.38
N ALA A 349 -4.29 22.60 -10.18
CA ALA A 349 -5.49 23.33 -9.80
C ALA A 349 -5.29 24.85 -9.92
N ARG A 350 -6.33 25.54 -10.40
CA ARG A 350 -6.35 27.01 -10.58
C ARG A 350 -7.53 27.68 -9.89
N ASP A 351 -8.56 26.88 -9.59
CA ASP A 351 -9.75 27.37 -8.90
C ASP A 351 -9.44 27.62 -7.42
N THR A 352 -10.21 28.50 -6.82
CA THR A 352 -10.16 28.75 -5.37
C THR A 352 -11.38 28.16 -4.67
N TYR A 353 -11.18 27.69 -3.44
CA TYR A 353 -12.20 27.01 -2.66
C TYR A 353 -12.45 27.74 -1.34
N ASP A 354 -13.73 27.86 -0.98
CA ASP A 354 -14.12 28.44 0.31
C ASP A 354 -13.78 27.49 1.47
N ALA A 355 -13.90 26.20 1.24
CA ALA A 355 -13.52 25.17 2.22
C ALA A 355 -12.69 24.07 1.55
N ILE A 356 -11.70 23.55 2.27
CA ILE A 356 -10.90 22.38 1.87
C ILE A 356 -10.90 21.36 2.99
N ILE A 357 -11.39 20.15 2.70
CA ILE A 357 -11.37 19.01 3.62
C ILE A 357 -10.24 18.08 3.18
N VAL A 358 -9.27 17.82 4.05
CA VAL A 358 -8.17 16.89 3.80
C VAL A 358 -8.38 15.65 4.67
N ASP A 359 -8.84 14.59 4.04
CA ASP A 359 -9.23 13.33 4.65
C ASP A 359 -8.38 12.18 4.08
N PHE A 360 -7.06 12.29 4.27
CA PHE A 360 -6.10 11.29 3.85
C PHE A 360 -5.90 10.23 4.93
N PRO A 361 -5.45 9.02 4.56
CA PRO A 361 -4.92 8.06 5.53
C PRO A 361 -3.75 8.66 6.33
N ASP A 362 -3.52 8.10 7.51
CA ASP A 362 -2.38 8.47 8.35
C ASP A 362 -1.03 8.38 7.61
N PRO A 363 -0.05 9.24 7.95
CA PRO A 363 1.24 9.32 7.26
C PRO A 363 2.18 8.15 7.61
N SER A 364 1.71 6.93 7.36
CA SER A 364 2.38 5.67 7.68
C SER A 364 3.52 5.30 6.71
N ASN A 365 3.71 6.07 5.65
CA ASN A 365 4.78 5.86 4.66
C ASN A 365 5.09 7.15 3.90
N TYR A 366 6.21 7.16 3.17
CA TYR A 366 6.67 8.35 2.43
C TYR A 366 5.72 8.79 1.31
N SER A 367 4.98 7.85 0.71
CA SER A 367 4.01 8.17 -0.35
C SER A 367 2.81 8.96 0.19
N ILE A 368 2.39 8.68 1.42
CA ILE A 368 1.34 9.45 2.11
C ILE A 368 1.95 10.68 2.78
N GLY A 369 3.13 10.55 3.41
CA GLY A 369 3.81 11.64 4.10
C GLY A 369 4.08 12.89 3.24
N LYS A 370 4.23 12.73 1.89
CA LYS A 370 4.32 13.86 0.95
C LYS A 370 3.08 14.76 0.95
N LEU A 371 1.89 14.20 1.23
CA LEU A 371 0.61 14.90 1.27
C LEU A 371 0.44 15.77 2.52
N TYR A 372 1.33 15.62 3.49
CA TYR A 372 1.43 16.42 4.71
C TYR A 372 2.67 17.32 4.71
N SER A 373 3.31 17.52 3.56
CA SER A 373 4.55 18.28 3.47
C SER A 373 4.32 19.79 3.31
N LEU A 374 5.33 20.57 3.68
CA LEU A 374 5.34 22.02 3.47
C LEU A 374 5.03 22.40 2.01
N THR A 375 5.54 21.63 1.05
CA THR A 375 5.27 21.84 -0.38
C THR A 375 3.79 21.66 -0.71
N PHE A 376 3.15 20.64 -0.15
CA PHE A 376 1.72 20.39 -0.33
C PHE A 376 0.89 21.49 0.29
N TYR A 377 1.18 21.87 1.54
CA TYR A 377 0.40 22.90 2.25
C TYR A 377 0.56 24.31 1.66
N ARG A 378 1.69 24.64 1.06
CA ARG A 378 1.84 25.89 0.28
C ARG A 378 0.90 25.91 -0.93
N ARG A 379 0.79 24.80 -1.65
CA ARG A 379 -0.16 24.70 -2.78
C ARG A 379 -1.62 24.72 -2.30
N LEU A 380 -1.92 24.08 -1.18
CA LEU A 380 -3.24 24.15 -0.55
C LEU A 380 -3.59 25.61 -0.17
N SER A 381 -2.65 26.34 0.42
CA SER A 381 -2.81 27.75 0.76
C SER A 381 -3.11 28.63 -0.47
N GLU A 382 -2.50 28.34 -1.62
CA GLU A 382 -2.71 29.11 -2.86
C GLU A 382 -4.12 28.92 -3.48
N VAL A 383 -4.76 27.76 -3.26
CA VAL A 383 -6.11 27.46 -3.75
C VAL A 383 -7.19 27.68 -2.69
N LEU A 384 -6.81 28.05 -1.47
CA LEU A 384 -7.74 28.42 -0.41
C LEU A 384 -8.16 29.87 -0.58
N ALA A 385 -9.46 30.17 -0.55
CA ALA A 385 -9.99 31.52 -0.61
C ALA A 385 -9.50 32.39 0.57
N PRO A 386 -9.40 33.72 0.43
CA PRO A 386 -8.84 34.60 1.47
C PRO A 386 -9.54 34.49 2.84
N HIS A 387 -10.83 34.18 2.87
CA HIS A 387 -11.62 33.96 4.08
C HIS A 387 -12.04 32.49 4.24
N GLY A 388 -11.43 31.60 3.43
CA GLY A 388 -11.69 30.18 3.47
C GLY A 388 -10.96 29.47 4.60
N TRP A 389 -11.38 28.23 4.86
CA TRP A 389 -10.79 27.36 5.87
C TRP A 389 -10.48 25.99 5.28
N ALA A 390 -9.33 25.47 5.61
CA ALA A 390 -8.99 24.06 5.40
C ALA A 390 -9.04 23.33 6.74
N VAL A 391 -9.34 22.04 6.71
CA VAL A 391 -9.16 21.12 7.83
C VAL A 391 -8.35 19.92 7.38
N ILE A 392 -7.44 19.48 8.22
CA ILE A 392 -6.58 18.34 7.97
C ILE A 392 -6.78 17.32 9.11
N GLN A 393 -7.21 16.10 8.75
CA GLN A 393 -7.11 14.99 9.69
C GLN A 393 -5.63 14.78 10.05
N SER A 394 -5.32 14.51 11.32
CA SER A 394 -3.94 14.66 11.81
C SER A 394 -3.54 13.61 12.84
N THR A 395 -4.05 12.36 12.68
CA THR A 395 -3.79 11.26 13.62
C THR A 395 -4.16 11.56 15.09
N SER A 396 -3.75 10.75 16.03
CA SER A 396 -4.07 10.89 17.44
C SER A 396 -3.09 11.81 18.18
N PRO A 397 -3.53 12.91 18.80
CA PRO A 397 -2.65 13.73 19.64
C PRO A 397 -2.24 13.03 20.94
N TYR A 398 -2.97 12.00 21.36
CA TYR A 398 -2.67 11.19 22.54
C TYR A 398 -1.62 10.13 22.26
N VAL A 399 -1.81 9.35 21.17
CA VAL A 399 -0.90 8.24 20.80
C VAL A 399 0.36 8.76 20.12
N ALA A 400 0.21 9.74 19.22
CA ALA A 400 1.30 10.24 18.37
C ALA A 400 1.41 11.78 18.45
N PRO A 401 1.71 12.36 19.63
CA PRO A 401 1.75 13.81 19.83
C PRO A 401 2.74 14.52 18.93
N LYS A 402 3.93 13.97 18.67
CA LYS A 402 4.90 14.60 17.75
C LYS A 402 4.39 14.58 16.31
N ALA A 403 3.75 13.50 15.88
CA ALA A 403 3.17 13.44 14.56
C ALA A 403 2.05 14.48 14.40
N PHE A 404 1.13 14.56 15.37
CA PHE A 404 0.04 15.53 15.37
C PHE A 404 0.55 16.98 15.33
N TRP A 405 1.42 17.38 16.25
CA TRP A 405 1.94 18.74 16.31
C TRP A 405 2.91 19.10 15.17
N CYS A 406 3.49 18.10 14.51
CA CYS A 406 4.26 18.28 13.28
C CYS A 406 3.37 18.76 12.12
N VAL A 407 2.14 18.24 12.01
CA VAL A 407 1.15 18.71 11.02
C VAL A 407 0.84 20.18 11.24
N GLU A 408 0.48 20.59 12.47
CA GLU A 408 0.22 22.00 12.78
C GLU A 408 1.44 22.88 12.47
N ARG A 409 2.63 22.46 12.91
CA ARG A 409 3.87 23.20 12.68
C ARG A 409 4.17 23.39 11.20
N THR A 410 3.84 22.40 10.38
CA THR A 410 4.07 22.45 8.93
C THR A 410 3.07 23.37 8.23
N LEU A 411 1.82 23.40 8.68
CA LEU A 411 0.80 24.36 8.20
C LEU A 411 1.18 25.79 8.54
N GLN A 412 1.66 26.05 9.76
CA GLN A 412 2.16 27.37 10.17
C GLN A 412 3.36 27.81 9.31
N ALA A 413 4.27 26.88 9.00
CA ALA A 413 5.41 27.17 8.11
C ALA A 413 4.99 27.42 6.65
N ALA A 414 3.79 26.98 6.25
CA ALA A 414 3.19 27.34 4.95
C ALA A 414 2.53 28.74 4.97
N GLY A 415 2.52 29.44 6.09
CA GLY A 415 1.96 30.79 6.24
C GLY A 415 0.49 30.84 6.67
N LEU A 416 -0.06 29.72 7.11
CA LEU A 416 -1.45 29.63 7.57
C LEU A 416 -1.56 29.88 9.09
N GLN A 417 -2.66 30.48 9.50
CA GLN A 417 -3.12 30.51 10.90
C GLN A 417 -3.78 29.18 11.20
N THR A 418 -3.48 28.60 12.36
CA THR A 418 -3.95 27.26 12.71
C THR A 418 -4.75 27.25 14.00
N ALA A 419 -5.73 26.35 14.08
CA ALA A 419 -6.45 26.00 15.29
C ALA A 419 -6.54 24.46 15.35
N ALA A 420 -5.73 23.87 16.21
CA ALA A 420 -5.73 22.43 16.45
C ALA A 420 -6.88 22.05 17.37
N TYR A 421 -7.50 20.90 17.15
CA TYR A 421 -8.56 20.35 17.99
C TYR A 421 -8.61 18.82 17.90
N HIS A 422 -9.39 18.20 18.77
CA HIS A 422 -9.50 16.75 18.82
C HIS A 422 -10.92 16.30 19.16
N ALA A 423 -11.22 15.04 18.86
CA ALA A 423 -12.51 14.43 19.19
C ALA A 423 -12.32 12.95 19.53
N PHE A 424 -13.00 12.48 20.57
CA PHE A 424 -13.01 11.05 20.90
C PHE A 424 -13.96 10.30 19.97
N VAL A 425 -13.39 9.37 19.19
CA VAL A 425 -14.09 8.44 18.31
C VAL A 425 -13.90 7.02 18.87
N PRO A 426 -14.94 6.35 19.39
CA PRO A 426 -14.78 5.08 20.11
C PRO A 426 -13.98 4.00 19.38
N SER A 427 -14.07 3.95 18.04
CA SER A 427 -13.31 2.99 17.22
C SER A 427 -11.86 3.37 16.99
N PHE A 428 -11.47 4.64 17.15
CA PHE A 428 -10.12 5.15 16.90
C PHE A 428 -9.42 5.68 18.18
N GLY A 429 -10.18 5.94 19.24
CA GLY A 429 -9.71 6.69 20.40
C GLY A 429 -9.74 8.20 20.18
N GLU A 430 -8.80 8.90 20.79
CA GLU A 430 -8.68 10.35 20.66
C GLU A 430 -8.06 10.72 19.32
N TRP A 431 -8.82 11.42 18.46
CA TRP A 431 -8.42 11.75 17.10
C TRP A 431 -8.26 13.24 16.88
N GLY A 432 -7.23 13.65 16.17
CA GLY A 432 -6.82 15.03 16.00
C GLY A 432 -7.12 15.61 14.64
N PHE A 433 -7.41 16.90 14.63
CA PHE A 433 -7.68 17.72 13.45
C PHE A 433 -6.97 19.06 13.57
N VAL A 434 -6.55 19.63 12.45
CA VAL A 434 -6.00 20.99 12.43
C VAL A 434 -6.77 21.82 11.40
N ALA A 435 -7.51 22.81 11.89
CA ALA A 435 -8.06 23.86 11.03
C ALA A 435 -6.95 24.85 10.64
N ALA A 436 -6.94 25.28 9.38
CA ALA A 436 -5.95 26.19 8.83
C ALA A 436 -6.59 27.21 7.88
N GLY A 437 -6.23 28.48 8.00
CA GLY A 437 -6.78 29.56 7.17
C GLY A 437 -5.86 30.77 7.10
N HIS A 438 -6.24 31.78 6.32
CA HIS A 438 -5.48 33.03 6.21
C HIS A 438 -5.76 34.03 7.34
N VAL A 439 -6.81 33.79 8.11
CA VAL A 439 -7.26 34.63 9.22
C VAL A 439 -7.33 33.82 10.53
N PRO A 440 -7.31 34.44 11.71
CA PRO A 440 -7.49 33.71 12.98
C PRO A 440 -8.84 33.02 13.04
N TYR A 441 -8.83 31.76 13.52
CA TYR A 441 -10.06 30.97 13.68
C TYR A 441 -11.00 31.58 14.72
N ARG A 442 -12.28 31.55 14.41
CA ARG A 442 -13.37 31.93 15.35
C ARG A 442 -14.41 30.82 15.37
N SER A 443 -14.70 30.31 16.56
CA SER A 443 -15.71 29.28 16.70
C SER A 443 -17.07 29.78 16.21
N PRO A 444 -17.77 29.01 15.39
CA PRO A 444 -19.12 29.36 14.94
C PRO A 444 -20.13 29.32 16.09
N THR A 445 -21.13 30.14 15.96
CA THR A 445 -22.25 30.21 16.92
C THR A 445 -23.51 29.49 16.45
N VAL A 446 -23.52 29.05 15.18
CA VAL A 446 -24.65 28.35 14.55
C VAL A 446 -24.11 27.13 13.81
N LEU A 447 -24.73 25.99 14.01
CA LEU A 447 -24.42 24.72 13.35
C LEU A 447 -25.65 24.20 12.60
N PRO A 448 -25.49 23.36 11.58
CA PRO A 448 -26.60 22.70 10.92
C PRO A 448 -27.43 21.85 11.88
N ALA A 449 -28.72 21.74 11.62
CA ALA A 449 -29.59 20.86 12.39
C ALA A 449 -29.29 19.37 12.11
N GLY A 450 -29.57 18.51 13.08
CA GLY A 450 -29.50 17.06 12.96
C GLY A 450 -28.09 16.50 13.13
N LEU A 451 -27.16 17.25 13.71
CA LEU A 451 -25.86 16.70 14.14
C LEU A 451 -26.06 15.82 15.39
N ARG A 452 -25.23 14.81 15.52
CA ARG A 452 -25.32 13.82 16.60
C ARG A 452 -24.23 14.00 17.65
N PHE A 453 -23.13 14.67 17.30
CA PHE A 453 -21.96 14.83 18.16
C PHE A 453 -21.58 16.30 18.37
N VAL A 454 -21.37 17.07 17.30
CA VAL A 454 -20.93 18.46 17.43
C VAL A 454 -22.11 19.36 17.76
N THR A 455 -21.99 20.09 18.87
CA THR A 455 -22.97 21.09 19.30
C THR A 455 -22.27 22.42 19.57
N THR A 456 -23.03 23.52 19.66
CA THR A 456 -22.48 24.83 20.01
C THR A 456 -21.89 24.85 21.43
N GLU A 457 -22.37 23.97 22.32
CA GLU A 457 -21.92 23.88 23.70
C GLU A 457 -20.60 23.09 23.82
N ASN A 458 -20.42 21.98 23.03
CA ASN A 458 -19.21 21.17 23.11
C ASN A 458 -18.12 21.60 22.13
N LEU A 459 -18.44 22.38 21.11
CA LEU A 459 -17.47 22.84 20.12
C LEU A 459 -16.28 23.59 20.72
N PRO A 460 -16.41 24.49 21.72
CA PRO A 460 -15.23 25.07 22.35
C PRO A 460 -14.34 24.06 23.07
N GLN A 461 -14.93 23.00 23.65
CA GLN A 461 -14.23 22.01 24.45
C GLN A 461 -13.31 21.11 23.62
N ILE A 462 -13.62 20.87 22.33
CA ILE A 462 -12.75 20.06 21.46
C ILE A 462 -11.42 20.75 21.13
N PHE A 463 -11.29 22.06 21.37
CA PHE A 463 -10.05 22.84 21.22
C PHE A 463 -9.19 22.86 22.49
N ASP A 464 -9.66 22.30 23.61
CA ASP A 464 -8.94 22.26 24.87
C ASP A 464 -8.16 20.95 24.96
N PHE A 465 -6.83 21.04 25.06
CA PHE A 465 -5.94 19.89 25.17
C PHE A 465 -5.53 19.63 26.62
N PRO A 466 -5.75 18.41 27.17
CA PRO A 466 -5.21 18.02 28.46
C PRO A 466 -3.66 17.98 28.44
N LEU A 467 -3.05 17.90 29.62
CA LEU A 467 -1.60 18.06 29.78
C LEU A 467 -0.77 17.05 28.98
N ASP A 468 -1.25 15.83 28.81
CA ASP A 468 -0.62 14.73 28.10
C ASP A 468 -0.74 14.82 26.57
N MET A 469 -1.58 15.71 26.07
CA MET A 469 -1.76 15.98 24.62
C MET A 469 -1.30 17.38 24.20
N GLN A 470 -0.70 18.15 25.11
CA GLN A 470 -0.24 19.51 24.82
C GLN A 470 0.90 19.56 23.79
N ARG A 471 1.11 20.76 23.25
CA ARG A 471 2.14 21.01 22.22
C ARG A 471 3.51 20.53 22.65
N VAL A 472 4.14 19.75 21.78
CA VAL A 472 5.52 19.31 21.91
C VAL A 472 6.38 19.91 20.78
N PRO A 473 7.66 20.15 20.99
CA PRO A 473 8.56 20.63 19.94
C PRO A 473 8.68 19.64 18.80
N THR A 474 8.48 20.11 17.57
CA THR A 474 8.55 19.30 16.35
C THR A 474 9.25 20.04 15.23
N GLU A 475 9.70 19.31 14.23
CA GLU A 475 10.24 19.85 13.00
C GLU A 475 9.14 20.07 11.96
N VAL A 476 9.44 20.81 10.90
CA VAL A 476 8.59 20.99 9.74
C VAL A 476 8.75 19.80 8.81
N ASN A 477 7.65 19.16 8.42
CA ASN A 477 7.68 18.06 7.46
C ASN A 477 7.92 18.58 6.04
N ARG A 478 9.00 18.12 5.42
CA ARG A 478 9.43 18.48 4.06
C ARG A 478 9.60 17.22 3.22
N LEU A 479 9.65 17.39 1.90
CA LEU A 479 9.84 16.26 0.98
C LEU A 479 11.21 15.57 1.16
N ASP A 480 12.22 16.30 1.62
CA ASP A 480 13.57 15.79 1.82
C ASP A 480 13.84 15.16 3.20
N ASN A 481 13.08 15.54 4.24
CA ASN A 481 13.31 15.01 5.58
C ASN A 481 12.25 13.99 6.03
N GLN A 482 11.02 14.06 5.49
CA GLN A 482 9.90 13.15 5.80
C GLN A 482 9.76 12.85 7.31
N VAL A 483 9.97 13.87 8.13
CA VAL A 483 10.06 13.72 9.60
C VAL A 483 8.75 13.24 10.22
N LEU A 484 7.62 13.61 9.62
CA LEU A 484 6.29 13.22 10.07
C LEU A 484 6.10 11.69 10.05
N VAL A 485 6.55 11.03 8.99
CA VAL A 485 6.48 9.57 8.87
C VAL A 485 7.28 8.91 10.00
N ARG A 486 8.49 9.40 10.28
CA ARG A 486 9.32 8.88 11.36
C ARG A 486 8.71 9.09 12.74
N TYR A 487 8.05 10.23 12.98
CA TYR A 487 7.33 10.47 14.23
C TYR A 487 6.16 9.51 14.36
N PHE A 488 5.36 9.38 13.32
CA PHE A 488 4.19 8.51 13.30
C PHE A 488 4.58 7.05 13.56
N GLU A 489 5.50 6.50 12.79
CA GLU A 489 5.94 5.09 12.93
C GLU A 489 6.52 4.80 14.32
N LYS A 490 7.33 5.72 14.87
CA LYS A 490 7.91 5.53 16.18
C LYS A 490 6.87 5.56 17.30
N GLU A 491 5.94 6.51 17.28
CA GLU A 491 4.98 6.71 18.36
C GLU A 491 3.89 5.64 18.34
N TRP A 492 3.32 5.33 17.17
CA TRP A 492 2.38 4.22 17.00
C TRP A 492 3.03 2.86 17.26
N GLY A 493 4.27 2.65 16.82
CA GLY A 493 5.01 1.42 17.09
C GLY A 493 5.24 1.18 18.58
N ASN A 494 5.52 2.22 19.36
CA ASN A 494 5.64 2.11 20.81
C ASN A 494 4.29 1.76 21.46
N TYR A 495 3.21 2.41 21.05
CA TYR A 495 1.86 2.19 21.60
C TYR A 495 1.34 0.77 21.32
N LEU A 496 1.63 0.22 20.15
CA LEU A 496 1.22 -1.15 19.79
C LEU A 496 2.11 -2.23 20.44
N ALA A 497 3.28 -1.87 20.96
CA ALA A 497 4.19 -2.79 21.65
C ALA A 497 3.94 -2.89 23.17
N GLU A 498 3.19 -1.96 23.74
CA GLU A 498 2.69 -1.98 25.13
C GLU A 498 1.41 -2.81 25.26
#